data_f0d588a3d9ddfe865d5798ae3e9e16ee
#
_entry.id   f0d588a3d9ddfe865d5798ae3e9e16ee
#
_cell.length_a   1.000
_cell.length_b   1.000
_cell.length_c   1.000
_cell.angle_alpha   90.00
_cell.angle_beta   90.00
_cell.angle_gamma   90.00
#
_symmetry.space_group_name_H-M   'P 1'
#
loop_
_entity.id
_entity.type
_entity.pdbx_description
1 polymer ?
#
loop_
_entity_poly.entity_id
_entity_poly.type
_entity_poly.pdbx_seq_one_letter_code
_entity_poly.pdbx_strand_id
1 'polypeptide(L)'
;MAISEAEAVVMDVLWREAPRTAEEILAEVGPAQNWQEGTVKSLLNRLLRKKAVHAERDGRRYLYTPLLSREQYVQQESKGLLDRLFGGRVAPLVAHFSEQRKLSKKDIAELRKLLKELDDEQ
;
A
#
# COMPACT_ATOMS: atom_id res chain seq x y z
N MET A 1 6.94 -10.63 4.50
CA MET A 1 5.97 -11.34 3.65
C MET A 1 5.16 -10.36 2.84
N ALA A 2 4.80 -10.75 1.63
CA ALA A 2 4.03 -9.91 0.74
C ALA A 2 2.59 -9.75 1.20
N ILE A 3 2.05 -8.55 1.05
CA ILE A 3 0.67 -8.22 1.36
C ILE A 3 -0.15 -8.38 0.07
N SER A 4 -1.27 -9.10 0.14
CA SER A 4 -2.16 -9.25 -1.01
C SER A 4 -2.94 -7.95 -1.27
N GLU A 5 -3.57 -7.86 -2.44
CA GLU A 5 -4.41 -6.70 -2.77
C GLU A 5 -5.55 -6.53 -1.76
N ALA A 6 -6.21 -7.62 -1.39
CA ALA A 6 -7.30 -7.57 -0.41
C ALA A 6 -6.78 -7.12 0.96
N GLU A 7 -5.63 -7.65 1.37
CA GLU A 7 -5.00 -7.23 2.63
C GLU A 7 -4.62 -5.75 2.59
N ALA A 8 -4.17 -5.26 1.43
CA ALA A 8 -3.83 -3.85 1.28
C ALA A 8 -5.03 -2.93 1.45
N VAL A 9 -6.22 -3.36 1.03
CA VAL A 9 -7.46 -2.59 1.23
C VAL A 9 -7.71 -2.38 2.74
N VAL A 10 -7.50 -3.43 3.53
CA VAL A 10 -7.62 -3.34 5.00
C VAL A 10 -6.55 -2.41 5.57
N MET A 11 -5.30 -2.57 5.12
CA MET A 11 -4.21 -1.72 5.57
C MET A 11 -4.44 -0.25 5.26
N ASP A 12 -5.02 0.07 4.09
CA ASP A 12 -5.34 1.45 3.70
C ASP A 12 -6.25 2.13 4.71
N VAL A 13 -7.23 1.41 5.25
CA VAL A 13 -8.11 1.93 6.30
C VAL A 13 -7.28 2.29 7.54
N LEU A 14 -6.42 1.37 7.97
CA LEU A 14 -5.61 1.54 9.17
C LEU A 14 -4.53 2.62 9.00
N TRP A 15 -3.98 2.77 7.80
CA TRP A 15 -3.01 3.83 7.53
C TRP A 15 -3.64 5.21 7.55
N ARG A 16 -4.93 5.31 7.20
CA ARG A 16 -5.64 6.60 7.27
C ARG A 16 -6.02 6.97 8.69
N GLU A 17 -6.46 5.99 9.46
CA GLU A 17 -6.87 6.21 10.85
C GLU A 17 -6.80 4.92 11.63
N ALA A 18 -6.06 4.91 12.71
CA ALA A 18 -5.92 3.77 13.62
C ALA A 18 -5.91 4.29 15.06
N PRO A 19 -6.28 3.46 16.05
CA PRO A 19 -6.72 2.07 15.87
C PRO A 19 -8.17 1.96 15.39
N ARG A 20 -8.51 0.79 14.82
CA ARG A 20 -9.87 0.49 14.35
C ARG A 20 -10.28 -0.91 14.74
N THR A 21 -11.59 -1.10 14.93
CA THR A 21 -12.17 -2.44 15.12
C THR A 21 -12.44 -3.07 13.75
N ALA A 22 -12.65 -4.40 13.72
CA ALA A 22 -13.05 -5.09 12.50
C ALA A 22 -14.38 -4.56 11.96
N GLU A 23 -15.31 -4.21 12.85
CA GLU A 23 -16.61 -3.64 12.48
C GLU A 23 -16.46 -2.29 11.78
N GLU A 24 -15.58 -1.44 12.28
CA GLU A 24 -15.30 -0.13 11.67
C GLU A 24 -14.67 -0.29 10.28
N ILE A 25 -13.75 -1.24 10.14
CA ILE A 25 -13.13 -1.55 8.84
C ILE A 25 -14.20 -2.03 7.86
N LEU A 26 -15.04 -2.97 8.29
CA LEU A 26 -16.14 -3.50 7.48
C LEU A 26 -17.09 -2.39 7.02
N ALA A 27 -17.45 -1.49 7.94
CA ALA A 27 -18.34 -0.37 7.61
C ALA A 27 -17.75 0.51 6.51
N GLU A 28 -16.44 0.72 6.52
CA GLU A 28 -15.78 1.62 5.58
C GLU A 28 -15.58 0.97 4.19
N VAL A 29 -15.11 -0.27 4.14
CA VAL A 29 -14.73 -0.90 2.86
C VAL A 29 -15.65 -2.06 2.42
N GLY A 30 -16.45 -2.60 3.33
CA GLY A 30 -17.29 -3.75 3.04
C GLY A 30 -18.23 -3.55 1.85
N PRO A 31 -19.00 -2.45 1.78
CA PRO A 31 -19.93 -2.24 0.67
C PRO A 31 -19.24 -2.17 -0.70
N ALA A 32 -18.14 -1.43 -0.80
CA ALA A 32 -17.40 -1.28 -2.06
C ALA A 32 -16.76 -2.59 -2.52
N GLN A 33 -16.27 -3.39 -1.58
CA GLN A 33 -15.60 -4.65 -1.86
C GLN A 33 -16.57 -5.84 -1.91
N ASN A 34 -17.80 -5.64 -1.50
CA ASN A 34 -18.79 -6.70 -1.32
C ASN A 34 -18.29 -7.76 -0.31
N TRP A 35 -17.70 -7.28 0.77
CA TRP A 35 -17.19 -8.13 1.86
C TRP A 35 -18.18 -8.20 3.00
N GLN A 36 -18.13 -9.32 3.71
CA GLN A 36 -18.85 -9.52 4.95
C GLN A 36 -17.85 -9.61 6.12
N GLU A 37 -18.37 -9.66 7.34
CA GLU A 37 -17.57 -9.66 8.55
C GLU A 37 -16.50 -10.76 8.57
N GLY A 38 -16.87 -11.97 8.15
CA GLY A 38 -15.93 -13.10 8.09
C GLY A 38 -14.73 -12.85 7.19
N THR A 39 -14.94 -12.18 6.07
CA THR A 39 -13.87 -11.83 5.15
C THR A 39 -12.88 -10.88 5.80
N VAL A 40 -13.39 -9.82 6.44
CA VAL A 40 -12.55 -8.83 7.12
C VAL A 40 -11.74 -9.48 8.24
N LYS A 41 -12.38 -10.33 9.06
CA LYS A 41 -11.70 -11.04 10.14
C LYS A 41 -10.61 -11.98 9.62
N SER A 42 -10.88 -12.70 8.53
CA SER A 42 -9.88 -13.55 7.87
C SER A 42 -8.67 -12.77 7.42
N LEU A 43 -8.91 -11.62 6.79
CA LEU A 43 -7.82 -10.75 6.31
C LEU A 43 -7.01 -10.21 7.48
N LEU A 44 -7.66 -9.77 8.55
CA LEU A 44 -6.99 -9.30 9.75
C LEU A 44 -6.14 -10.41 10.40
N ASN A 45 -6.65 -11.65 10.43
CA ASN A 45 -5.89 -12.77 10.97
C ASN A 45 -4.64 -13.07 10.14
N ARG A 46 -4.74 -12.95 8.82
CA ARG A 46 -3.57 -13.10 7.93
C ARG A 46 -2.55 -12.01 8.20
N LEU A 47 -3.01 -10.76 8.35
CA LEU A 47 -2.13 -9.63 8.64
C LEU A 47 -1.45 -9.77 10.00
N LEU A 48 -2.15 -10.31 10.99
CA LEU A 48 -1.56 -10.63 12.29
C LEU A 48 -0.44 -11.66 12.16
N ARG A 49 -0.67 -12.73 11.40
CA ARG A 49 0.36 -13.76 11.16
C ARG A 49 1.57 -13.20 10.42
N LYS A 50 1.35 -12.26 9.52
CA LYS A 50 2.42 -11.58 8.77
C LYS A 50 3.10 -10.50 9.58
N LYS A 51 2.63 -10.22 10.78
CA LYS A 51 3.13 -9.16 11.66
C LYS A 51 3.01 -7.77 11.02
N ALA A 52 2.01 -7.60 10.18
CA ALA A 52 1.72 -6.32 9.55
C ALA A 52 0.82 -5.44 10.41
N VAL A 53 0.06 -6.06 11.32
CA VAL A 53 -0.78 -5.34 12.27
C VAL A 53 -0.60 -5.90 13.68
N HIS A 54 -0.92 -5.08 14.66
CA HIS A 54 -0.99 -5.42 16.06
C HIS A 54 -2.46 -5.35 16.48
N ALA A 55 -2.90 -6.31 17.31
CA ALA A 55 -4.24 -6.32 17.87
C ALA A 55 -4.16 -6.16 19.38
N GLU A 56 -4.97 -5.27 19.91
CA GLU A 56 -5.09 -5.05 21.35
C GLU A 56 -6.54 -5.23 21.76
N ARG A 57 -6.76 -5.98 22.83
CA ARG A 57 -8.11 -6.26 23.29
C ARG A 57 -8.67 -5.04 24.03
N ASP A 58 -9.90 -4.67 23.66
CA ASP A 58 -10.67 -3.61 24.31
C ASP A 58 -12.07 -4.15 24.60
N GLY A 59 -12.26 -4.68 25.80
CA GLY A 59 -13.51 -5.34 26.18
C GLY A 59 -13.71 -6.62 25.38
N ARG A 60 -14.78 -6.68 24.62
CA ARG A 60 -15.13 -7.87 23.78
C ARG A 60 -14.63 -7.74 22.35
N ARG A 61 -14.00 -6.62 22.01
CA ARG A 61 -13.52 -6.37 20.65
C ARG A 61 -12.01 -6.19 20.64
N TYR A 62 -11.44 -6.18 19.44
CA TYR A 62 -10.03 -5.93 19.24
C TYR A 62 -9.84 -4.63 18.47
N LEU A 63 -8.83 -3.88 18.86
CA LEU A 63 -8.38 -2.67 18.16
C LEU A 63 -7.13 -3.02 17.39
N TYR A 64 -7.13 -2.73 16.09
CA TYR A 64 -6.04 -3.05 15.19
C TYR A 64 -5.25 -1.79 14.84
N THR A 65 -3.93 -1.93 14.87
CA THR A 65 -2.99 -0.84 14.54
C THR A 65 -1.95 -1.38 13.56
N PRO A 66 -1.56 -0.61 12.54
CA PRO A 66 -0.56 -1.09 11.59
C PRO A 66 0.83 -1.12 12.23
N LEU A 67 1.55 -2.22 11.97
CA LEU A 67 2.97 -2.35 12.28
C LEU A 67 3.80 -2.09 11.02
N LEU A 68 3.30 -2.54 9.87
CA LEU A 68 3.88 -2.22 8.57
C LEU A 68 3.41 -0.81 8.19
N SER A 69 4.33 0.11 7.96
CA SER A 69 3.97 1.45 7.53
C SER A 69 3.61 1.47 6.03
N ARG A 70 2.84 2.48 5.61
CA ARG A 70 2.54 2.67 4.19
C ARG A 70 3.82 2.86 3.38
N GLU A 71 4.79 3.60 3.92
CA GLU A 71 6.08 3.82 3.26
C GLU A 71 6.84 2.52 3.02
N GLN A 72 6.88 1.65 4.03
CA GLN A 72 7.50 0.34 3.89
C GLN A 72 6.81 -0.51 2.84
N TYR A 73 5.49 -0.48 2.81
CA TYR A 73 4.70 -1.21 1.83
C TYR A 73 4.97 -0.70 0.41
N VAL A 74 4.94 0.61 0.21
CA VAL A 74 5.22 1.24 -1.09
C VAL A 74 6.63 0.87 -1.55
N GLN A 75 7.61 0.90 -0.65
CA GLN A 75 8.99 0.53 -0.96
C GLN A 75 9.08 -0.92 -1.43
N GLN A 76 8.46 -1.84 -0.72
CA GLN A 76 8.47 -3.26 -1.07
C GLN A 76 7.83 -3.52 -2.43
N GLU A 77 6.66 -2.93 -2.67
CA GLU A 77 5.93 -3.11 -3.93
C GLU A 77 6.64 -2.48 -5.11
N SER A 78 7.19 -1.28 -4.91
CA SER A 78 7.94 -0.58 -5.96
C SER A 78 9.19 -1.35 -6.35
N LYS A 79 9.95 -1.83 -5.37
CA LYS A 79 11.15 -2.64 -5.62
C LYS A 79 10.77 -3.94 -6.34
N GLY A 80 9.74 -4.62 -5.90
CA GLY A 80 9.27 -5.86 -6.51
C GLY A 80 8.89 -5.68 -7.97
N LEU A 81 8.15 -4.62 -8.27
CA LEU A 81 7.74 -4.30 -9.64
C LEU A 81 8.96 -4.04 -10.53
N LEU A 82 9.88 -3.21 -10.07
CA LEU A 82 11.09 -2.89 -10.83
C LEU A 82 11.94 -4.13 -11.09
N ASP A 83 12.11 -4.97 -10.06
CA ASP A 83 12.92 -6.19 -10.18
C ASP A 83 12.31 -7.18 -11.17
N ARG A 84 10.98 -7.36 -11.12
CA ARG A 84 10.30 -8.35 -11.98
C ARG A 84 10.19 -7.90 -13.42
N LEU A 85 9.91 -6.64 -13.67
CA LEU A 85 9.54 -6.17 -15.00
C LEU A 85 10.60 -5.31 -15.69
N PHE A 86 11.46 -4.67 -14.92
CA PHE A 86 12.39 -3.67 -15.47
C PHE A 86 13.83 -3.87 -15.03
N GLY A 87 14.18 -5.09 -14.63
CA GLY A 87 15.56 -5.41 -14.23
C GLY A 87 16.10 -4.55 -13.09
N GLY A 88 15.23 -4.08 -12.21
CA GLY A 88 15.60 -3.22 -11.09
C GLY A 88 15.89 -1.77 -11.47
N ARG A 89 15.57 -1.36 -12.69
CA ARG A 89 15.91 -0.02 -13.20
C ARG A 89 14.66 0.85 -13.40
N VAL A 90 14.76 2.11 -13.00
CA VAL A 90 13.65 3.08 -13.11
C VAL A 90 13.49 3.61 -14.55
N ALA A 91 14.60 3.84 -15.24
CA ALA A 91 14.53 4.43 -16.59
C ALA A 91 13.66 3.62 -17.57
N PRO A 92 13.75 2.27 -17.62
CA PRO A 92 12.84 1.50 -18.47
C PRO A 92 11.38 1.62 -18.09
N LEU A 93 11.05 1.78 -16.80
CA LEU A 93 9.69 2.01 -16.34
C LEU A 93 9.15 3.33 -16.91
N VAL A 94 9.92 4.39 -16.80
CA VAL A 94 9.54 5.72 -17.33
C VAL A 94 9.39 5.67 -18.84
N ALA A 95 10.33 5.00 -19.53
CA ALA A 95 10.28 4.81 -20.97
C ALA A 95 9.00 4.08 -21.41
N HIS A 96 8.62 3.04 -20.69
CA HIS A 96 7.40 2.28 -20.98
C HIS A 96 6.15 3.19 -20.92
N PHE A 97 6.01 3.97 -19.84
CA PHE A 97 4.86 4.85 -19.70
C PHE A 97 4.89 6.02 -20.68
N SER A 98 6.08 6.47 -21.08
CA SER A 98 6.24 7.47 -22.11
C SER A 98 5.73 6.98 -23.47
N GLU A 99 6.09 5.74 -23.84
CA GLU A 99 5.63 5.08 -25.08
C GLU A 99 4.11 4.91 -25.10
N GLN A 100 3.51 4.63 -23.94
CA GLN A 100 2.07 4.50 -23.79
C GLN A 100 1.36 5.85 -23.67
N ARG A 101 2.09 6.94 -23.75
CA ARG A 101 1.57 8.31 -23.62
C ARG A 101 0.81 8.52 -22.30
N LYS A 102 1.28 7.88 -21.23
CA LYS A 102 0.69 8.00 -19.90
C LYS A 102 1.35 9.10 -19.05
N LEU A 103 2.43 9.70 -19.55
CA LEU A 103 3.06 10.83 -18.86
C LEU A 103 2.40 12.13 -19.30
N SER A 104 1.77 12.82 -18.35
CA SER A 104 1.19 14.13 -18.59
C SER A 104 2.30 15.20 -18.66
N LYS A 105 1.98 16.38 -19.15
CA LYS A 105 2.92 17.53 -19.14
C LYS A 105 3.35 17.85 -17.71
N LYS A 106 2.45 17.70 -16.76
CA LYS A 106 2.74 17.91 -15.34
C LYS A 106 3.74 16.88 -14.83
N ASP A 107 3.55 15.61 -15.18
CA ASP A 107 4.48 14.54 -14.80
C ASP A 107 5.88 14.81 -15.35
N ILE A 108 5.97 15.19 -16.61
CA ILE A 108 7.24 15.48 -17.26
C ILE A 108 7.96 16.63 -16.56
N ALA A 109 7.23 17.69 -16.22
CA ALA A 109 7.80 18.84 -15.53
C ALA A 109 8.31 18.45 -14.13
N GLU A 110 7.54 17.67 -13.40
CA GLU A 110 7.92 17.19 -12.07
C GLU A 110 9.14 16.27 -12.14
N LEU A 111 9.17 15.35 -13.12
CA LEU A 111 10.31 14.46 -13.32
C LEU A 111 11.60 15.25 -13.65
N ARG A 112 11.51 16.25 -14.52
CA ARG A 112 12.67 17.10 -14.84
C ARG A 112 13.21 17.80 -13.60
N LYS A 113 12.31 18.31 -12.77
CA LYS A 113 12.69 18.98 -11.53
C LYS A 113 13.40 18.02 -10.58
N LEU A 114 12.83 16.82 -10.38
CA LEU A 114 13.41 15.80 -9.52
C LEU A 114 14.80 15.37 -9.99
N LEU A 115 14.93 15.14 -11.30
CA LEU A 115 16.22 14.74 -11.91
C LEU A 115 17.28 15.82 -11.74
N LYS A 116 16.90 17.09 -11.91
CA LYS A 116 17.81 18.21 -11.74
C LYS A 116 18.28 18.31 -10.29
N GLU A 117 17.36 18.17 -9.33
CA GLU A 117 17.70 18.20 -7.90
C GLU A 117 18.70 17.09 -7.54
N LEU A 118 18.50 15.89 -8.10
CA LEU A 118 19.40 14.76 -7.87
C LEU A 118 20.78 15.00 -8.47
N ASP A 119 20.87 15.60 -9.66
CA ASP A 119 22.13 15.96 -10.30
C ASP A 119 22.88 17.00 -9.47
N ASP A 120 22.15 17.98 -8.93
CA ASP A 120 22.74 19.07 -8.15
C ASP A 120 23.30 18.58 -6.81
N GLU A 121 22.81 17.44 -6.29
CA GLU A 121 23.32 16.82 -5.06
C GLU A 121 24.62 16.04 -5.27
N GLN A 122 24.94 15.73 -6.50
CA GLN A 122 26.16 15.03 -6.87
C GLN A 122 27.24 16.00 -7.30
#